data_1ed7ebaf735d7e288fc3f611ff081789
#
_entry.id   1ed7ebaf735d7e288fc3f611ff081789
#
_cell.length_a   1.000
_cell.length_b   1.000
_cell.length_c   1.000
_cell.angle_alpha   90.00
_cell.angle_beta   90.00
_cell.angle_gamma   90.00
#
_symmetry.space_group_name_H-M   'P 1'
#
loop_
_entity.id
_entity.type
_entity.pdbx_description
1 polymer ?
#
loop_
_entity_poly.entity_id
_entity_poly.type
_entity_poly.pdbx_seq_one_letter_code
_entity_poly.pdbx_strand_id
1 'polypeptide(L)'
;MGRFVNPDNSAFQVALNSPIYVDKTGLLEYTNSVLNTTEAYICNSRPRRFGKSYAANMLAAYYSKGCNSEEMFSGLDISRESDFRTHLNKHDVIHLDIQWFLANCDEVDNVVAFITKSVQDELREIYPGVLPEEEISLSESLSRIKNIVGQKFIIIIDEWDVLIRDEAANKKVQEKYINFLRAMFKGTEPTKYIQLAYLTGILPIKKEKTQSALNNFDEFTMLDAGVMAPYIGFTEAEVKDLCEKYHRDFEKVKYWYDGYLLEDYQVYNPKAVVSVCVRGRFRSYWSETASYEAIVPFINMNYDGLKNAIIEILSGASIKVNTAAFKNDTVNIQSKDDVLTYLIHLGYLGYNQNRRTAFVPNEEIRQELTTAVESRKWNEMITFQQESEHLLE
;
A
#
# COMPACT_ATOMS: atom_id res chain seq x y z
N MET A 1 26.05 -8.18 -2.75
CA MET A 1 24.60 -8.35 -2.65
C MET A 1 24.26 -8.51 -1.19
N GLY A 2 23.49 -7.60 -0.64
CA GLY A 2 22.96 -7.71 0.69
C GLY A 2 21.51 -8.17 0.67
N ARG A 3 20.92 -8.36 1.83
CA ARG A 3 19.51 -8.66 2.00
C ARG A 3 18.64 -7.40 1.88
N PHE A 4 19.13 -6.29 2.43
CA PHE A 4 18.45 -5.02 2.48
C PHE A 4 19.09 -3.98 1.56
N VAL A 5 20.40 -4.05 1.38
CA VAL A 5 21.16 -3.15 0.52
C VAL A 5 21.56 -3.88 -0.75
N ASN A 6 21.13 -3.35 -1.88
CA ASN A 6 21.29 -3.97 -3.19
C ASN A 6 20.77 -5.42 -3.22
N PRO A 7 19.47 -5.65 -2.85
CA PRO A 7 18.87 -6.98 -2.83
C PRO A 7 18.88 -7.62 -4.22
N ASP A 8 18.68 -8.94 -4.24
CA ASP A 8 18.51 -9.69 -5.48
C ASP A 8 17.09 -9.51 -6.08
N ASN A 9 16.84 -10.14 -7.23
CA ASN A 9 15.58 -10.05 -7.95
C ASN A 9 14.66 -11.26 -7.74
N SER A 10 14.98 -12.16 -6.83
CA SER A 10 14.26 -13.43 -6.63
C SER A 10 12.79 -13.22 -6.26
N ALA A 11 12.48 -12.20 -5.45
CA ALA A 11 11.11 -11.88 -5.05
C ALA A 11 10.24 -11.47 -6.26
N PHE A 12 10.78 -10.71 -7.21
CA PHE A 12 10.06 -10.37 -8.43
C PHE A 12 9.98 -11.55 -9.40
N GLN A 13 11.01 -12.40 -9.45
CA GLN A 13 10.96 -13.65 -10.23
C GLN A 13 9.80 -14.56 -9.81
N VAL A 14 9.53 -14.65 -8.50
CA VAL A 14 8.37 -15.40 -7.98
C VAL A 14 7.05 -14.82 -8.50
N ALA A 15 6.95 -13.50 -8.62
CA ALA A 15 5.78 -12.86 -9.20
C ALA A 15 5.60 -13.22 -10.69
N LEU A 16 6.67 -13.16 -11.47
CA LEU A 16 6.66 -13.50 -12.90
C LEU A 16 6.34 -14.99 -13.15
N ASN A 17 6.75 -15.87 -12.25
CA ASN A 17 6.47 -17.30 -12.32
C ASN A 17 5.01 -17.65 -11.94
N SER A 18 4.23 -16.68 -11.48
CA SER A 18 2.84 -16.92 -11.08
C SER A 18 1.97 -17.26 -12.31
N PRO A 19 0.95 -18.13 -12.17
CA PRO A 19 0.06 -18.50 -13.29
C PRO A 19 -0.62 -17.32 -13.97
N ILE A 20 -0.85 -16.26 -13.20
CA ILE A 20 -1.36 -14.96 -13.68
C ILE A 20 -0.40 -13.88 -13.17
N TYR A 21 0.26 -13.26 -14.11
CA TYR A 21 1.01 -12.02 -13.93
C TYR A 21 0.43 -10.97 -14.87
N VAL A 22 0.17 -9.77 -14.36
CA VAL A 22 -0.25 -8.60 -15.13
C VAL A 22 0.88 -7.60 -15.09
N ASP A 23 1.31 -7.15 -16.26
CA ASP A 23 2.42 -6.20 -16.38
C ASP A 23 2.05 -4.83 -15.80
N LYS A 24 2.83 -4.38 -14.83
CA LYS A 24 2.72 -3.08 -14.16
C LYS A 24 4.01 -2.27 -14.28
N THR A 25 4.89 -2.67 -15.19
CA THR A 25 6.19 -2.02 -15.36
C THR A 25 6.10 -0.59 -15.90
N GLY A 26 4.93 -0.14 -16.37
CA GLY A 26 4.68 1.29 -16.61
C GLY A 26 4.87 2.17 -15.37
N LEU A 27 4.79 1.62 -14.16
CA LEU A 27 5.20 2.32 -12.94
C LEU A 27 6.67 2.76 -12.99
N LEU A 28 7.54 1.97 -13.63
CA LEU A 28 8.97 2.29 -13.77
C LEU A 28 9.21 3.48 -14.69
N GLU A 29 8.40 3.67 -15.73
CA GLU A 29 8.45 4.88 -16.57
C GLU A 29 8.23 6.14 -15.71
N TYR A 30 7.19 6.13 -14.88
CA TYR A 30 6.94 7.25 -13.97
C TYR A 30 8.09 7.43 -12.96
N THR A 31 8.53 6.36 -12.30
CA THR A 31 9.60 6.48 -11.29
C THR A 31 10.94 6.88 -11.90
N ASN A 32 11.26 6.46 -13.12
CA ASN A 32 12.43 6.93 -13.87
C ASN A 32 12.37 8.45 -14.11
N SER A 33 11.19 8.95 -14.52
CA SER A 33 11.02 10.37 -14.87
C SER A 33 11.19 11.33 -13.69
N VAL A 34 10.94 10.85 -12.47
CA VAL A 34 11.02 11.67 -11.24
C VAL A 34 12.32 11.48 -10.45
N LEU A 35 13.24 10.63 -10.90
CA LEU A 35 14.53 10.44 -10.22
C LEU A 35 15.28 11.78 -10.06
N ASN A 36 15.75 12.06 -8.83
CA ASN A 36 16.44 13.30 -8.47
C ASN A 36 15.62 14.60 -8.64
N THR A 37 14.30 14.51 -8.65
CA THR A 37 13.38 15.68 -8.69
C THR A 37 12.70 15.89 -7.34
N THR A 38 11.86 16.91 -7.24
CA THR A 38 11.03 17.16 -6.05
C THR A 38 9.93 16.12 -5.88
N GLU A 39 9.50 15.48 -6.96
CA GLU A 39 8.48 14.42 -7.04
C GLU A 39 9.04 13.01 -6.77
N ALA A 40 10.33 12.91 -6.43
CA ALA A 40 11.00 11.63 -6.16
C ALA A 40 10.59 10.97 -4.83
N TYR A 41 9.73 11.59 -4.05
CA TYR A 41 9.26 11.06 -2.77
C TYR A 41 7.80 10.61 -2.90
N ILE A 42 7.59 9.32 -3.04
CA ILE A 42 6.31 8.70 -3.38
C ILE A 42 5.82 7.87 -2.20
N CYS A 43 4.58 8.10 -1.74
CA CYS A 43 3.89 7.22 -0.81
C CYS A 43 2.62 6.68 -1.47
N ASN A 44 2.59 5.37 -1.76
CA ASN A 44 1.46 4.72 -2.40
C ASN A 44 0.70 3.83 -1.42
N SER A 45 -0.51 4.24 -1.06
CA SER A 45 -1.35 3.56 -0.08
C SER A 45 -2.55 2.90 -0.76
N ARG A 46 -2.67 1.57 -0.59
CA ARG A 46 -3.76 0.75 -1.12
C ARG A 46 -4.17 -0.32 -0.11
N PRO A 47 -5.38 -0.84 -0.19
CA PRO A 47 -5.82 -1.94 0.65
C PRO A 47 -4.92 -3.17 0.54
N ARG A 48 -5.14 -4.13 1.41
CA ARG A 48 -4.45 -5.43 1.32
C ARG A 48 -4.73 -6.11 -0.01
N ARG A 49 -3.72 -6.82 -0.54
CA ARG A 49 -3.83 -7.66 -1.76
C ARG A 49 -3.99 -6.90 -3.08
N PHE A 50 -3.76 -5.59 -3.08
CA PHE A 50 -3.73 -4.79 -4.32
C PHE A 50 -2.41 -4.87 -5.10
N GLY A 51 -1.41 -5.59 -4.62
CA GLY A 51 -0.14 -5.77 -5.34
C GLY A 51 0.98 -4.80 -4.94
N LYS A 52 0.88 -4.13 -3.78
CA LYS A 52 1.89 -3.19 -3.28
C LYS A 52 3.30 -3.79 -3.19
N SER A 53 3.43 -4.95 -2.53
CA SER A 53 4.71 -5.64 -2.38
C SER A 53 5.26 -6.14 -3.72
N TYR A 54 4.39 -6.49 -4.69
CA TYR A 54 4.83 -6.81 -6.05
C TYR A 54 5.48 -5.59 -6.73
N ALA A 55 4.91 -4.39 -6.55
CA ALA A 55 5.48 -3.16 -7.06
C ALA A 55 6.82 -2.84 -6.37
N ALA A 56 6.91 -2.96 -5.05
CA ALA A 56 8.16 -2.76 -4.30
C ALA A 56 9.26 -3.72 -4.76
N ASN A 57 8.94 -5.02 -4.92
CA ASN A 57 9.86 -6.03 -5.43
C ASN A 57 10.29 -5.79 -6.89
N MET A 58 9.36 -5.32 -7.73
CA MET A 58 9.64 -4.94 -9.12
C MET A 58 10.63 -3.76 -9.19
N LEU A 59 10.40 -2.70 -8.40
CA LEU A 59 11.31 -1.56 -8.30
C LEU A 59 12.70 -2.00 -7.82
N ALA A 60 12.77 -2.84 -6.78
CA ALA A 60 14.04 -3.38 -6.28
C ALA A 60 14.77 -4.20 -7.35
N ALA A 61 14.09 -5.11 -8.05
CA ALA A 61 14.67 -5.92 -9.10
C ALA A 61 15.15 -5.09 -10.31
N TYR A 62 14.45 -4.00 -10.62
CA TYR A 62 14.81 -3.13 -11.74
C TYR A 62 16.01 -2.24 -11.41
N TYR A 63 15.99 -1.57 -10.25
CA TYR A 63 17.00 -0.57 -9.94
C TYR A 63 18.28 -1.14 -9.33
N SER A 64 18.19 -2.22 -8.53
CA SER A 64 19.32 -2.73 -7.74
C SER A 64 20.51 -3.14 -8.59
N LYS A 65 21.67 -2.52 -8.35
CA LYS A 65 22.93 -2.94 -8.96
C LYS A 65 23.44 -4.30 -8.47
N GLY A 66 22.79 -4.87 -7.46
CA GLY A 66 23.00 -6.25 -7.03
C GLY A 66 22.35 -7.30 -7.94
N CYS A 67 21.58 -6.88 -8.95
CA CYS A 67 20.82 -7.76 -9.83
C CYS A 67 21.43 -7.84 -11.23
N ASN A 68 21.03 -8.88 -11.96
CA ASN A 68 21.09 -8.97 -13.42
C ASN A 68 19.69 -9.34 -13.90
N SER A 69 18.90 -8.34 -14.26
CA SER A 69 17.45 -8.49 -14.50
C SER A 69 17.06 -8.20 -15.96
N GLU A 70 18.02 -8.03 -16.89
CA GLU A 70 17.69 -7.66 -18.28
C GLU A 70 16.76 -8.67 -18.94
N GLU A 71 17.02 -9.96 -18.79
CA GLU A 71 16.17 -11.02 -19.34
C GLU A 71 14.76 -11.01 -18.71
N MET A 72 14.67 -10.75 -17.41
CA MET A 72 13.42 -10.68 -16.64
C MET A 72 12.48 -9.57 -17.14
N PHE A 73 13.01 -8.42 -17.54
CA PHE A 73 12.25 -7.28 -18.01
C PHE A 73 12.11 -7.19 -19.54
N SER A 74 12.86 -7.98 -20.31
CA SER A 74 12.97 -7.84 -21.78
C SER A 74 11.65 -7.99 -22.55
N GLY A 75 10.65 -8.65 -21.96
CA GLY A 75 9.32 -8.85 -22.56
C GLY A 75 8.23 -7.94 -21.98
N LEU A 76 8.58 -7.09 -21.03
CA LEU A 76 7.63 -6.22 -20.32
C LEU A 76 7.61 -4.81 -20.92
N ASP A 77 6.57 -4.05 -20.63
CA ASP A 77 6.32 -2.75 -21.27
C ASP A 77 7.48 -1.77 -21.09
N ILE A 78 8.12 -1.73 -19.90
CA ILE A 78 9.27 -0.87 -19.63
C ILE A 78 10.44 -1.10 -20.60
N SER A 79 10.57 -2.30 -21.15
CA SER A 79 11.68 -2.61 -22.07
C SER A 79 11.63 -1.83 -23.39
N ARG A 80 10.48 -1.24 -23.69
CA ARG A 80 10.26 -0.40 -24.90
C ARG A 80 10.68 1.06 -24.67
N GLU A 81 10.88 1.46 -23.40
CA GLU A 81 11.25 2.81 -23.06
C GLU A 81 12.72 3.09 -23.37
N SER A 82 13.01 4.30 -23.85
CA SER A 82 14.35 4.69 -24.29
C SER A 82 15.37 4.73 -23.18
N ASP A 83 14.94 4.95 -21.93
CA ASP A 83 15.77 5.04 -20.73
C ASP A 83 15.86 3.71 -19.95
N PHE A 84 15.21 2.65 -20.41
CA PHE A 84 15.20 1.33 -19.79
C PHE A 84 16.58 0.89 -19.32
N ARG A 85 17.58 0.84 -20.23
CA ARG A 85 18.92 0.41 -19.90
C ARG A 85 19.74 1.44 -19.11
N THR A 86 19.31 2.68 -19.08
CA THR A 86 19.95 3.75 -18.31
C THR A 86 19.83 3.49 -16.81
N HIS A 87 18.71 2.94 -16.39
CA HIS A 87 18.39 2.73 -14.97
C HIS A 87 18.45 1.27 -14.53
N LEU A 88 18.29 0.30 -15.47
CA LEU A 88 18.27 -1.11 -15.17
C LEU A 88 19.56 -1.56 -14.46
N ASN A 89 19.43 -1.99 -13.20
CA ASN A 89 20.50 -2.49 -12.35
C ASN A 89 21.71 -1.51 -12.19
N LYS A 90 21.43 -0.21 -12.09
CA LYS A 90 22.46 0.85 -12.01
C LYS A 90 22.51 1.58 -10.67
N HIS A 91 21.56 1.33 -9.78
CA HIS A 91 21.39 2.15 -8.57
C HIS A 91 21.70 1.39 -7.30
N ASP A 92 22.15 2.10 -6.27
CA ASP A 92 22.17 1.57 -4.91
C ASP A 92 20.75 1.62 -4.34
N VAL A 93 20.21 0.44 -4.00
CA VAL A 93 18.86 0.28 -3.50
C VAL A 93 18.89 -0.18 -2.05
N ILE A 94 18.09 0.46 -1.19
CA ILE A 94 17.76 -0.03 0.14
C ILE A 94 16.29 -0.45 0.11
N HIS A 95 16.00 -1.72 0.36
CA HIS A 95 14.64 -2.26 0.37
C HIS A 95 14.32 -2.85 1.74
N LEU A 96 13.32 -2.29 2.41
CA LEU A 96 12.91 -2.63 3.77
C LEU A 96 11.46 -3.09 3.76
N ASP A 97 11.19 -4.28 4.29
CA ASP A 97 9.85 -4.75 4.67
C ASP A 97 9.70 -4.57 6.18
N ILE A 98 8.91 -3.56 6.60
CA ILE A 98 8.75 -3.24 8.02
C ILE A 98 7.99 -4.33 8.77
N GLN A 99 7.08 -5.05 8.10
CA GLN A 99 6.39 -6.19 8.69
C GLN A 99 7.38 -7.31 9.05
N TRP A 100 8.38 -7.56 8.19
CA TRP A 100 9.42 -8.55 8.47
C TRP A 100 10.27 -8.13 9.68
N PHE A 101 10.67 -6.85 9.77
CA PHE A 101 11.44 -6.35 10.90
C PHE A 101 10.65 -6.46 12.21
N LEU A 102 9.37 -6.11 12.19
CA LEU A 102 8.50 -6.24 13.36
C LEU A 102 8.37 -7.69 13.82
N ALA A 103 8.18 -8.62 12.89
CA ALA A 103 8.01 -10.05 13.19
C ALA A 103 9.30 -10.74 13.70
N ASN A 104 10.49 -10.18 13.42
CA ASN A 104 11.78 -10.74 13.79
C ASN A 104 12.51 -9.91 14.87
N CYS A 105 11.86 -8.92 15.46
CA CYS A 105 12.38 -8.13 16.55
C CYS A 105 11.94 -8.74 17.89
N ASP A 106 12.88 -8.98 18.79
CA ASP A 106 12.57 -9.56 20.12
C ASP A 106 11.66 -8.64 20.95
N GLU A 107 11.88 -7.32 20.83
CA GLU A 107 11.08 -6.29 21.50
C GLU A 107 10.71 -5.20 20.49
N VAL A 108 9.42 -4.87 20.38
CA VAL A 108 8.89 -3.85 19.45
C VAL A 108 9.57 -2.49 19.68
N ASP A 109 9.94 -2.16 20.90
CA ASP A 109 10.65 -0.92 21.27
C ASP A 109 12.03 -0.78 20.58
N ASN A 110 12.62 -1.88 20.12
CA ASN A 110 13.94 -1.96 19.51
C ASN A 110 13.90 -2.04 17.96
N VAL A 111 12.72 -2.06 17.34
CA VAL A 111 12.57 -2.25 15.90
C VAL A 111 13.36 -1.24 15.06
N VAL A 112 13.40 0.04 15.45
CA VAL A 112 14.16 1.08 14.74
C VAL A 112 15.67 0.83 14.85
N ALA A 113 16.16 0.41 16.03
CA ALA A 113 17.56 0.06 16.22
C ALA A 113 17.93 -1.18 15.40
N PHE A 114 17.05 -2.17 15.34
CA PHE A 114 17.22 -3.37 14.53
C PHE A 114 17.31 -3.05 13.03
N ILE A 115 16.39 -2.23 12.50
CA ILE A 115 16.46 -1.74 11.11
C ILE A 115 17.80 -1.03 10.86
N THR A 116 18.15 -0.06 11.72
CA THR A 116 19.36 0.74 11.57
C THR A 116 20.60 -0.13 11.52
N LYS A 117 20.76 -1.03 12.51
CA LYS A 117 21.91 -1.92 12.60
C LYS A 117 22.01 -2.84 11.38
N SER A 118 20.91 -3.50 11.00
CA SER A 118 20.90 -4.43 9.88
C SER A 118 21.35 -3.78 8.57
N VAL A 119 20.86 -2.58 8.28
CA VAL A 119 21.25 -1.85 7.07
C VAL A 119 22.69 -1.35 7.16
N GLN A 120 23.13 -0.84 8.32
CA GLN A 120 24.49 -0.35 8.52
C GLN A 120 25.53 -1.47 8.40
N ASP A 121 25.24 -2.67 8.90
CA ASP A 121 26.14 -3.82 8.78
C ASP A 121 26.40 -4.14 7.29
N GLU A 122 25.36 -4.19 6.46
CA GLU A 122 25.49 -4.39 5.01
C GLU A 122 26.19 -3.19 4.31
N LEU A 123 25.89 -1.95 4.74
CA LEU A 123 26.58 -0.77 4.19
C LEU A 123 28.09 -0.78 4.51
N ARG A 124 28.52 -1.29 5.69
CA ARG A 124 29.95 -1.45 6.02
C ARG A 124 30.63 -2.47 5.13
N GLU A 125 29.93 -3.55 4.77
CA GLU A 125 30.46 -4.56 3.81
C GLU A 125 30.62 -3.99 2.41
N ILE A 126 29.65 -3.19 1.96
CA ILE A 126 29.64 -2.61 0.60
C ILE A 126 30.62 -1.40 0.50
N TYR A 127 30.74 -0.60 1.56
CA TYR A 127 31.55 0.59 1.63
C TYR A 127 32.57 0.53 2.79
N PRO A 128 33.56 -0.38 2.70
CA PRO A 128 34.52 -0.59 3.78
C PRO A 128 35.31 0.69 4.12
N GLY A 129 35.42 0.98 5.41
CA GLY A 129 36.17 2.13 5.92
C GLY A 129 35.47 3.49 5.80
N VAL A 130 34.24 3.55 5.27
CA VAL A 130 33.47 4.80 5.12
C VAL A 130 32.67 5.13 6.39
N LEU A 131 32.09 4.14 7.02
CA LEU A 131 31.28 4.30 8.24
C LEU A 131 32.14 4.11 9.49
N PRO A 132 31.97 4.95 10.52
CA PRO A 132 32.69 4.82 11.78
C PRO A 132 32.21 3.57 12.55
N GLU A 133 33.02 3.15 13.53
CA GLU A 133 32.63 2.10 14.48
C GLU A 133 31.59 2.59 15.51
N GLU A 134 31.59 3.90 15.76
CA GLU A 134 30.64 4.55 16.66
C GLU A 134 29.19 4.44 16.12
N GLU A 135 28.23 4.38 17.03
CA GLU A 135 26.80 4.40 16.65
C GLU A 135 26.40 5.76 16.10
N ILE A 136 25.94 5.75 14.86
CA ILE A 136 25.37 6.92 14.19
C ILE A 136 23.97 6.57 13.64
N SER A 137 23.16 7.56 13.29
CA SER A 137 21.89 7.33 12.65
C SER A 137 22.05 6.77 11.23
N LEU A 138 21.02 6.09 10.72
CA LEU A 138 21.03 5.60 9.34
C LEU A 138 21.13 6.77 8.34
N SER A 139 20.43 7.87 8.59
CA SER A 139 20.52 9.09 7.77
C SER A 139 21.95 9.67 7.72
N GLU A 140 22.66 9.67 8.84
CA GLU A 140 24.06 10.09 8.90
C GLU A 140 24.96 9.13 8.11
N SER A 141 24.71 7.83 8.18
CA SER A 141 25.45 6.83 7.39
C SER A 141 25.31 7.09 5.89
N LEU A 142 24.10 7.33 5.40
CA LEU A 142 23.85 7.62 3.99
C LEU A 142 24.46 8.93 3.54
N SER A 143 24.39 9.98 4.38
CA SER A 143 25.03 11.26 4.14
C SER A 143 26.55 11.13 4.02
N ARG A 144 27.19 10.36 4.89
CA ARG A 144 28.66 10.10 4.82
C ARG A 144 29.05 9.35 3.57
N ILE A 145 28.31 8.29 3.20
CA ILE A 145 28.59 7.54 1.96
C ILE A 145 28.45 8.49 0.76
N LYS A 146 27.40 9.31 0.71
CA LYS A 146 27.23 10.30 -0.35
C LYS A 146 28.39 11.28 -0.41
N ASN A 147 28.86 11.80 0.71
CA ASN A 147 29.95 12.79 0.76
C ASN A 147 31.32 12.21 0.37
N ILE A 148 31.60 10.95 0.73
CA ILE A 148 32.90 10.30 0.50
C ILE A 148 32.93 9.59 -0.86
N VAL A 149 31.87 8.85 -1.19
CA VAL A 149 31.82 7.97 -2.38
C VAL A 149 31.05 8.62 -3.54
N GLY A 150 30.19 9.59 -3.25
CA GLY A 150 29.34 10.24 -4.26
C GLY A 150 28.04 9.50 -4.58
N GLN A 151 27.78 8.33 -3.97
CA GLN A 151 26.60 7.52 -4.27
C GLN A 151 25.32 8.10 -3.65
N LYS A 152 24.23 8.01 -4.41
CA LYS A 152 22.86 8.26 -3.94
C LYS A 152 22.09 6.96 -3.91
N PHE A 153 21.03 6.96 -3.14
CA PHE A 153 20.23 5.76 -2.87
C PHE A 153 18.81 5.88 -3.41
N ILE A 154 18.26 4.76 -3.86
CA ILE A 154 16.81 4.52 -3.97
C ILE A 154 16.38 3.80 -2.72
N ILE A 155 15.41 4.36 -1.99
CA ILE A 155 14.92 3.78 -0.74
C ILE A 155 13.49 3.31 -0.96
N ILE A 156 13.25 2.00 -0.79
CA ILE A 156 11.95 1.35 -0.92
C ILE A 156 11.56 0.82 0.45
N ILE A 157 10.41 1.23 0.97
CA ILE A 157 9.87 0.74 2.24
C ILE A 157 8.49 0.13 1.99
N ASP A 158 8.38 -1.18 2.12
CA ASP A 158 7.11 -1.90 2.06
C ASP A 158 6.48 -2.00 3.46
N GLU A 159 5.13 -1.94 3.52
CA GLU A 159 4.33 -1.94 4.76
C GLU A 159 4.81 -0.87 5.78
N TRP A 160 5.13 0.35 5.28
CA TRP A 160 5.68 1.44 6.10
C TRP A 160 4.80 1.76 7.33
N ASP A 161 3.50 1.54 7.23
CA ASP A 161 2.50 1.93 8.21
C ASP A 161 2.16 0.81 9.23
N VAL A 162 2.82 -0.34 9.17
CA VAL A 162 2.51 -1.47 10.04
C VAL A 162 2.62 -1.10 11.52
N LEU A 163 3.67 -0.36 11.91
CA LEU A 163 3.85 0.11 13.30
C LEU A 163 2.81 1.17 13.74
N ILE A 164 2.13 1.80 12.79
CA ILE A 164 1.04 2.76 13.07
C ILE A 164 -0.29 2.02 13.28
N ARG A 165 -0.46 0.86 12.65
CA ARG A 165 -1.67 0.04 12.69
C ARG A 165 -1.62 -1.09 13.71
N ASP A 166 -0.42 -1.51 14.12
CA ASP A 166 -0.24 -2.65 15.01
C ASP A 166 -0.55 -2.28 16.47
N GLU A 167 -1.41 -3.06 17.12
CA GLU A 167 -1.81 -2.84 18.52
C GLU A 167 -0.65 -3.05 19.51
N ALA A 168 0.36 -3.85 19.15
CA ALA A 168 1.55 -4.07 19.96
C ALA A 168 2.48 -2.83 19.97
N ALA A 169 2.40 -1.96 18.97
CA ALA A 169 3.17 -0.74 18.89
C ALA A 169 2.49 0.39 19.69
N ASN A 170 2.94 0.58 20.94
CA ASN A 170 2.46 1.68 21.76
C ASN A 170 2.86 3.06 21.17
N LYS A 171 2.26 4.12 21.69
CA LYS A 171 2.49 5.50 21.21
C LYS A 171 3.97 5.90 21.17
N LYS A 172 4.77 5.45 22.12
CA LYS A 172 6.21 5.76 22.20
C LYS A 172 6.99 5.12 21.04
N VAL A 173 6.65 3.86 20.69
CA VAL A 173 7.25 3.16 19.54
C VAL A 173 6.86 3.86 18.24
N GLN A 174 5.59 4.22 18.08
CA GLN A 174 5.12 4.97 16.91
C GLN A 174 5.84 6.31 16.77
N GLU A 175 6.04 7.06 17.87
CA GLU A 175 6.77 8.33 17.85
C GLU A 175 8.26 8.14 17.48
N LYS A 176 8.93 7.11 18.03
CA LYS A 176 10.30 6.76 17.64
C LYS A 176 10.41 6.44 16.14
N TYR A 177 9.47 5.66 15.63
CA TYR A 177 9.47 5.28 14.22
C TYR A 177 9.19 6.47 13.29
N ILE A 178 8.22 7.31 13.61
CA ILE A 178 7.96 8.54 12.85
C ILE A 178 9.18 9.48 12.87
N ASN A 179 9.87 9.59 14.00
CA ASN A 179 11.09 10.40 14.11
C ASN A 179 12.24 9.79 13.27
N PHE A 180 12.36 8.46 13.20
CA PHE A 180 13.28 7.78 12.30
C PHE A 180 12.98 8.12 10.83
N LEU A 181 11.72 8.02 10.39
CA LEU A 181 11.32 8.38 9.03
C LEU A 181 11.58 9.87 8.71
N ARG A 182 11.34 10.76 9.69
CA ARG A 182 11.67 12.18 9.54
C ARG A 182 13.16 12.42 9.35
N ALA A 183 13.99 11.77 10.14
CA ALA A 183 15.44 11.87 10.01
C ALA A 183 15.92 11.38 8.65
N MET A 184 15.27 10.33 8.11
CA MET A 184 15.62 9.75 6.81
C MET A 184 15.19 10.63 5.64
N PHE A 185 14.03 11.29 5.71
CA PHE A 185 13.38 11.86 4.54
C PHE A 185 13.13 13.36 4.59
N LYS A 186 13.09 14.00 5.78
CA LYS A 186 12.64 15.39 5.90
C LYS A 186 13.80 16.37 5.94
N GLY A 187 13.67 17.47 5.19
CA GLY A 187 14.64 18.57 5.14
C GLY A 187 15.51 18.51 3.89
N THR A 188 16.54 19.37 3.86
CA THR A 188 17.40 19.51 2.68
C THR A 188 18.45 18.40 2.59
N GLU A 189 18.93 17.88 3.74
CA GLU A 189 20.03 16.91 3.75
C GLU A 189 19.65 15.59 3.03
N PRO A 190 18.45 15.00 3.24
CA PRO A 190 18.02 13.81 2.51
C PRO A 190 18.06 13.95 0.98
N THR A 191 17.77 15.12 0.42
CA THR A 191 17.81 15.33 -1.04
C THR A 191 19.18 15.15 -1.66
N LYS A 192 20.25 15.20 -0.85
CA LYS A 192 21.62 15.01 -1.32
C LYS A 192 21.97 13.54 -1.52
N TYR A 193 21.43 12.63 -0.68
CA TYR A 193 21.74 11.21 -0.74
C TYR A 193 20.57 10.32 -1.24
N ILE A 194 19.35 10.84 -1.34
CA ILE A 194 18.20 10.13 -1.93
C ILE A 194 17.98 10.60 -3.36
N GLN A 195 17.78 9.67 -4.28
CA GLN A 195 17.35 9.94 -5.64
C GLN A 195 15.91 9.48 -5.91
N LEU A 196 15.38 8.54 -5.13
CA LEU A 196 14.00 8.11 -5.11
C LEU A 196 13.67 7.54 -3.72
N ALA A 197 12.52 7.89 -3.18
CA ALA A 197 11.94 7.24 -2.01
C ALA A 197 10.54 6.72 -2.39
N TYR A 198 10.32 5.42 -2.24
CA TYR A 198 9.04 4.78 -2.52
C TYR A 198 8.55 4.04 -1.28
N LEU A 199 7.51 4.58 -0.66
CA LEU A 199 6.85 3.98 0.49
C LEU A 199 5.55 3.32 0.04
N THR A 200 5.26 2.12 0.53
CA THR A 200 3.97 1.48 0.30
C THR A 200 3.38 0.93 1.59
N GLY A 201 2.07 1.09 1.74
CA GLY A 201 1.31 0.71 2.93
C GLY A 201 -0.19 0.70 2.67
N ILE A 202 -0.97 0.60 3.73
CA ILE A 202 -2.43 0.69 3.69
C ILE A 202 -2.88 2.13 3.96
N LEU A 203 -2.34 2.73 5.02
CA LEU A 203 -2.71 4.08 5.42
C LEU A 203 -1.84 5.13 4.71
N PRO A 204 -2.41 6.29 4.41
CA PRO A 204 -1.64 7.49 4.08
C PRO A 204 -0.75 7.89 5.25
N ILE A 205 0.22 8.77 4.99
CA ILE A 205 1.13 9.26 6.01
C ILE A 205 0.36 9.95 7.14
N LYS A 206 0.71 9.59 8.38
CA LYS A 206 0.09 10.13 9.59
C LYS A 206 0.13 11.65 9.60
N LYS A 207 -1.03 12.28 9.90
CA LYS A 207 -1.13 13.73 10.05
C LYS A 207 -0.86 14.14 11.50
N GLU A 208 0.02 15.11 11.68
CA GLU A 208 0.21 15.82 12.94
C GLU A 208 -0.43 17.19 12.85
N LYS A 209 -1.44 17.43 13.69
CA LYS A 209 -2.32 18.60 13.57
C LYS A 209 -3.01 18.63 12.19
N THR A 210 -2.57 19.52 11.28
CA THR A 210 -3.12 19.67 9.93
C THR A 210 -2.16 19.27 8.82
N GLN A 211 -0.94 18.86 9.13
CA GLN A 211 0.09 18.53 8.14
C GLN A 211 0.51 17.07 8.24
N SER A 212 0.92 16.48 7.11
CA SER A 212 1.57 15.18 7.08
C SER A 212 2.87 15.19 7.89
N ALA A 213 3.17 14.10 8.58
CA ALA A 213 4.44 13.93 9.31
C ALA A 213 5.66 13.99 8.35
N LEU A 214 5.45 13.57 7.08
CA LEU A 214 6.41 13.60 5.98
C LEU A 214 5.80 14.40 4.81
N ASN A 215 5.70 15.71 4.97
CA ASN A 215 5.02 16.61 4.03
C ASN A 215 5.75 16.85 2.70
N ASN A 216 6.85 16.18 2.46
CA ASN A 216 7.61 16.18 1.22
C ASN A 216 7.30 14.95 0.32
N PHE A 217 6.39 14.08 0.75
CA PHE A 217 5.92 12.96 -0.05
C PHE A 217 4.67 13.31 -0.83
N ASP A 218 4.63 12.91 -2.09
CA ASP A 218 3.41 12.82 -2.88
C ASP A 218 2.66 11.56 -2.47
N GLU A 219 1.45 11.76 -1.94
CA GLU A 219 0.63 10.68 -1.36
C GLU A 219 -0.45 10.25 -2.35
N PHE A 220 -0.36 9.01 -2.84
CA PHE A 220 -1.34 8.38 -3.72
C PHE A 220 -2.18 7.38 -2.94
N THR A 221 -3.46 7.67 -2.76
CA THR A 221 -4.32 6.96 -1.80
C THR A 221 -5.60 6.42 -2.45
N MET A 222 -6.50 5.82 -1.66
CA MET A 222 -7.85 5.46 -2.11
C MET A 222 -8.77 6.67 -2.29
N LEU A 223 -8.39 7.84 -1.79
CA LEU A 223 -9.15 9.09 -1.93
C LEU A 223 -8.66 9.93 -3.12
N ASP A 224 -7.38 9.81 -3.44
CA ASP A 224 -6.69 10.53 -4.51
C ASP A 224 -5.55 9.63 -4.99
N ALA A 225 -5.73 8.98 -6.12
CA ALA A 225 -4.81 7.98 -6.64
C ALA A 225 -3.82 8.55 -7.66
N GLY A 226 -4.14 9.72 -8.24
CA GLY A 226 -3.33 10.40 -9.22
C GLY A 226 -2.79 9.46 -10.30
N VAL A 227 -1.57 9.70 -10.73
CA VAL A 227 -0.87 8.89 -11.75
C VAL A 227 -0.66 7.42 -11.36
N MET A 228 -0.79 7.08 -10.06
CA MET A 228 -0.61 5.70 -9.58
C MET A 228 -1.85 4.82 -9.75
N ALA A 229 -2.99 5.38 -10.19
CA ALA A 229 -4.25 4.67 -10.31
C ALA A 229 -4.16 3.34 -11.08
N PRO A 230 -3.52 3.27 -12.28
CA PRO A 230 -3.48 2.04 -13.08
C PRO A 230 -2.45 1.01 -12.62
N TYR A 231 -1.48 1.40 -11.76
CA TYR A 231 -0.31 0.55 -11.49
C TYR A 231 -0.47 -0.36 -10.28
N ILE A 232 -1.36 -0.03 -9.33
CA ILE A 232 -1.58 -0.83 -8.12
C ILE A 232 -3.05 -1.27 -8.07
N GLY A 233 -3.29 -2.56 -8.28
CA GLY A 233 -4.56 -3.17 -8.57
C GLY A 233 -4.66 -3.58 -10.04
N PHE A 234 -5.77 -4.22 -10.44
CA PHE A 234 -6.03 -4.54 -11.84
C PHE A 234 -7.07 -3.56 -12.41
N THR A 235 -6.77 -3.00 -13.56
CA THR A 235 -7.72 -2.15 -14.30
C THR A 235 -8.83 -2.99 -14.95
N GLU A 236 -9.96 -2.37 -15.28
CA GLU A 236 -11.07 -3.06 -15.97
C GLU A 236 -10.61 -3.71 -17.29
N ALA A 237 -9.73 -3.07 -18.06
CA ALA A 237 -9.21 -3.61 -19.30
C ALA A 237 -8.44 -4.93 -19.05
N GLU A 238 -7.52 -4.93 -18.10
CA GLU A 238 -6.75 -6.12 -17.72
C GLU A 238 -7.64 -7.25 -17.19
N VAL A 239 -8.70 -6.90 -16.44
CA VAL A 239 -9.67 -7.90 -15.95
C VAL A 239 -10.49 -8.48 -17.10
N LYS A 240 -10.89 -7.70 -18.10
CA LYS A 240 -11.55 -8.20 -19.32
C LYS A 240 -10.67 -9.20 -20.05
N ASP A 241 -9.40 -8.87 -20.28
CA ASP A 241 -8.44 -9.76 -20.93
C ASP A 241 -8.26 -11.07 -20.16
N LEU A 242 -8.18 -10.99 -18.81
CA LEU A 242 -8.12 -12.18 -17.97
C LEU A 242 -9.39 -13.01 -18.04
N CYS A 243 -10.58 -12.38 -18.05
CA CYS A 243 -11.85 -13.08 -18.17
C CYS A 243 -11.96 -13.82 -19.49
N GLU A 244 -11.54 -13.22 -20.59
CA GLU A 244 -11.49 -13.85 -21.90
C GLU A 244 -10.51 -15.05 -21.90
N LYS A 245 -9.28 -14.84 -21.44
CA LYS A 245 -8.23 -15.88 -21.36
C LYS A 245 -8.65 -17.08 -20.52
N TYR A 246 -9.32 -16.86 -19.41
CA TYR A 246 -9.71 -17.92 -18.45
C TYR A 246 -11.17 -18.35 -18.60
N HIS A 247 -11.89 -17.89 -19.65
CA HIS A 247 -13.28 -18.20 -19.93
C HIS A 247 -14.20 -17.93 -18.74
N ARG A 248 -14.11 -16.70 -18.19
CA ARG A 248 -14.96 -16.22 -17.10
C ARG A 248 -15.94 -15.17 -17.60
N ASP A 249 -17.12 -15.19 -17.04
CA ASP A 249 -18.16 -14.17 -17.30
C ASP A 249 -17.70 -12.83 -16.69
N PHE A 250 -17.37 -11.88 -17.54
CA PHE A 250 -16.89 -10.56 -17.11
C PHE A 250 -17.94 -9.80 -16.29
N GLU A 251 -19.23 -9.82 -16.69
CA GLU A 251 -20.27 -9.09 -15.95
C GLU A 251 -20.44 -9.66 -14.54
N LYS A 252 -20.28 -10.97 -14.39
CA LYS A 252 -20.28 -11.60 -13.08
C LYS A 252 -19.04 -11.27 -12.25
N VAL A 253 -17.86 -11.20 -12.87
CA VAL A 253 -16.61 -10.74 -12.20
C VAL A 253 -16.77 -9.29 -11.76
N LYS A 254 -17.34 -8.44 -12.60
CA LYS A 254 -17.63 -7.04 -12.32
C LYS A 254 -18.57 -6.90 -11.11
N TYR A 255 -19.69 -7.58 -11.13
CA TYR A 255 -20.64 -7.57 -9.99
C TYR A 255 -20.00 -7.96 -8.65
N TRP A 256 -19.11 -8.96 -8.69
CA TRP A 256 -18.51 -9.50 -7.46
C TRP A 256 -17.30 -8.70 -6.96
N TYR A 257 -16.50 -8.06 -7.82
CA TYR A 257 -15.15 -7.59 -7.45
C TYR A 257 -14.80 -6.19 -7.93
N ASP A 258 -15.68 -5.49 -8.67
CA ASP A 258 -15.48 -4.10 -9.09
C ASP A 258 -15.74 -3.10 -7.94
N GLY A 259 -15.73 -1.80 -8.25
CA GLY A 259 -16.27 -0.72 -7.42
C GLY A 259 -15.24 0.22 -6.81
N TYR A 260 -13.98 0.14 -7.19
CA TYR A 260 -12.99 1.15 -6.81
C TYR A 260 -12.68 2.04 -8.03
N LEU A 261 -13.39 3.17 -8.12
CA LEU A 261 -13.07 4.19 -9.12
C LEU A 261 -11.93 5.06 -8.60
N LEU A 262 -10.74 4.89 -9.18
CA LEU A 262 -9.54 5.67 -8.88
C LEU A 262 -9.20 6.51 -10.11
N GLU A 263 -9.34 7.81 -10.01
CA GLU A 263 -9.35 8.73 -11.15
C GLU A 263 -10.35 8.24 -12.22
N ASP A 264 -9.87 7.97 -13.43
CA ASP A 264 -10.68 7.46 -14.54
C ASP A 264 -10.66 5.91 -14.67
N TYR A 265 -10.02 5.21 -13.72
CA TYR A 265 -9.85 3.76 -13.77
C TYR A 265 -10.78 3.04 -12.79
N GLN A 266 -11.54 2.07 -13.32
CA GLN A 266 -12.12 1.02 -12.48
C GLN A 266 -11.02 0.05 -12.10
N VAL A 267 -10.77 -0.10 -10.80
CA VAL A 267 -9.67 -0.91 -10.27
C VAL A 267 -10.24 -2.04 -9.41
N TYR A 268 -9.73 -3.23 -9.63
CA TYR A 268 -10.14 -4.47 -8.98
C TYR A 268 -9.06 -4.98 -8.02
N ASN A 269 -9.47 -5.71 -6.99
CA ASN A 269 -8.53 -6.43 -6.14
C ASN A 269 -7.92 -7.61 -6.91
N PRO A 270 -6.58 -7.62 -7.16
CA PRO A 270 -5.91 -8.70 -7.88
C PRO A 270 -6.13 -10.09 -7.29
N LYS A 271 -6.14 -10.21 -5.95
CA LYS A 271 -6.33 -11.51 -5.29
C LYS A 271 -7.69 -12.13 -5.60
N ALA A 272 -8.75 -11.36 -5.60
CA ALA A 272 -10.09 -11.82 -5.93
C ALA A 272 -10.18 -12.24 -7.40
N VAL A 273 -9.69 -11.39 -8.32
CA VAL A 273 -9.70 -11.66 -9.76
C VAL A 273 -8.86 -12.91 -10.10
N VAL A 274 -7.62 -13.01 -9.61
CA VAL A 274 -6.78 -14.19 -9.83
C VAL A 274 -7.46 -15.44 -9.29
N SER A 275 -8.05 -15.37 -8.09
CA SER A 275 -8.71 -16.52 -7.46
C SER A 275 -9.90 -17.00 -8.27
N VAL A 276 -10.76 -16.10 -8.76
CA VAL A 276 -11.92 -16.51 -9.60
C VAL A 276 -11.48 -17.01 -10.97
N CYS A 277 -10.46 -16.41 -11.58
CA CYS A 277 -9.92 -16.88 -12.84
C CYS A 277 -9.41 -18.32 -12.74
N VAL A 278 -8.62 -18.63 -11.71
CA VAL A 278 -8.04 -19.95 -11.52
C VAL A 278 -9.06 -20.97 -11.01
N ARG A 279 -9.85 -20.62 -9.99
CA ARG A 279 -10.76 -21.56 -9.31
C ARG A 279 -12.16 -21.67 -9.93
N GLY A 280 -12.59 -20.67 -10.70
CA GLY A 280 -13.91 -20.62 -11.34
C GLY A 280 -15.09 -20.47 -10.40
N ARG A 281 -14.88 -20.13 -9.14
CA ARG A 281 -15.93 -19.99 -8.12
C ARG A 281 -16.06 -18.54 -7.70
N PHE A 282 -17.28 -18.02 -7.72
CA PHE A 282 -17.63 -16.68 -7.23
C PHE A 282 -17.97 -16.78 -5.74
N ARG A 283 -17.19 -16.12 -4.93
CA ARG A 283 -17.33 -16.04 -3.45
C ARG A 283 -16.43 -14.94 -2.91
N SER A 284 -16.57 -14.61 -1.63
CA SER A 284 -15.56 -13.76 -0.99
C SER A 284 -14.21 -14.48 -0.91
N TYR A 285 -13.17 -13.83 -1.43
CA TYR A 285 -11.76 -14.16 -1.25
C TYR A 285 -11.09 -13.18 -0.30
N TRP A 286 -11.80 -12.11 0.07
CA TRP A 286 -11.34 -11.10 1.01
C TRP A 286 -11.10 -11.70 2.39
N SER A 287 -12.02 -12.51 2.89
CA SER A 287 -11.94 -13.22 4.17
C SER A 287 -10.74 -14.17 4.27
N GLU A 288 -10.21 -14.68 3.16
CA GLU A 288 -8.97 -15.50 3.19
C GLU A 288 -7.73 -14.66 3.60
N THR A 289 -7.81 -13.33 3.62
CA THR A 289 -6.65 -12.44 3.73
C THR A 289 -6.81 -11.29 4.71
N ALA A 290 -8.05 -10.90 5.00
CA ALA A 290 -8.38 -9.85 5.96
C ALA A 290 -9.66 -10.28 6.66
N SER A 291 -9.57 -10.58 7.95
CA SER A 291 -10.76 -10.93 8.71
C SER A 291 -11.66 -9.70 8.90
N TYR A 292 -12.96 -9.85 8.72
CA TYR A 292 -13.96 -8.84 9.13
C TYR A 292 -13.80 -8.47 10.61
N GLU A 293 -13.22 -9.33 11.41
CA GLU A 293 -12.92 -9.08 12.82
C GLU A 293 -12.04 -7.83 13.01
N ALA A 294 -11.18 -7.52 12.05
CA ALA A 294 -10.32 -6.34 12.11
C ALA A 294 -11.10 -5.01 12.06
N ILE A 295 -12.30 -4.99 11.46
CA ILE A 295 -13.13 -3.78 11.37
C ILE A 295 -14.23 -3.72 12.44
N VAL A 296 -14.56 -4.85 13.09
CA VAL A 296 -15.58 -4.93 14.11
C VAL A 296 -15.39 -3.91 15.25
N PRO A 297 -14.18 -3.69 15.81
CA PRO A 297 -13.97 -2.68 16.84
C PRO A 297 -14.41 -1.28 16.38
N PHE A 298 -14.08 -0.91 15.14
CA PHE A 298 -14.38 0.41 14.57
C PHE A 298 -15.86 0.60 14.25
N ILE A 299 -16.51 -0.43 13.67
CA ILE A 299 -17.96 -0.40 13.40
C ILE A 299 -18.77 -0.29 14.70
N ASN A 300 -18.26 -0.86 15.80
CA ASN A 300 -18.91 -0.83 17.11
C ASN A 300 -18.60 0.41 17.95
N MET A 301 -17.78 1.33 17.46
CA MET A 301 -17.59 2.62 18.14
C MET A 301 -18.92 3.37 18.18
N ASN A 302 -19.32 3.82 19.38
CA ASN A 302 -20.61 4.48 19.59
C ASN A 302 -20.58 5.95 19.15
N TYR A 303 -20.21 6.21 17.90
CA TYR A 303 -20.29 7.53 17.32
C TYR A 303 -21.70 7.79 16.77
N ASP A 304 -22.23 8.98 17.05
CA ASP A 304 -23.55 9.39 16.60
C ASP A 304 -23.68 9.28 15.06
N GLY A 305 -24.73 8.57 14.64
CA GLY A 305 -25.03 8.32 13.23
C GLY A 305 -24.16 7.26 12.53
N LEU A 306 -23.12 6.67 13.16
CA LEU A 306 -22.28 5.64 12.51
C LEU A 306 -23.09 4.39 12.15
N LYS A 307 -23.90 3.93 13.10
CA LYS A 307 -24.74 2.74 12.89
C LYS A 307 -25.70 2.92 11.71
N ASN A 308 -26.43 4.04 11.69
CA ASN A 308 -27.34 4.35 10.58
C ASN A 308 -26.60 4.45 9.24
N ALA A 309 -25.42 5.07 9.22
CA ALA A 309 -24.60 5.19 8.03
C ALA A 309 -24.21 3.81 7.45
N ILE A 310 -23.78 2.88 8.30
CA ILE A 310 -23.43 1.51 7.86
C ILE A 310 -24.66 0.79 7.28
N ILE A 311 -25.85 0.97 7.87
CA ILE A 311 -27.09 0.37 7.36
C ILE A 311 -27.46 0.94 5.99
N GLU A 312 -27.45 2.28 5.89
CA GLU A 312 -27.75 2.96 4.63
C GLU A 312 -26.81 2.50 3.51
N ILE A 313 -25.51 2.35 3.81
CA ILE A 313 -24.53 1.85 2.86
C ILE A 313 -24.82 0.39 2.46
N LEU A 314 -25.14 -0.49 3.42
CA LEU A 314 -25.48 -1.88 3.16
C LEU A 314 -26.78 -2.03 2.36
N SER A 315 -27.74 -1.10 2.52
CA SER A 315 -28.96 -1.04 1.70
C SER A 315 -28.73 -0.49 0.27
N GLY A 316 -27.48 -0.23 -0.11
CA GLY A 316 -27.13 0.26 -1.46
C GLY A 316 -27.07 1.79 -1.59
N ALA A 317 -27.29 2.54 -0.51
CA ALA A 317 -27.16 3.99 -0.55
C ALA A 317 -25.70 4.45 -0.55
N SER A 318 -25.48 5.68 -1.04
CA SER A 318 -24.20 6.38 -0.93
C SER A 318 -24.33 7.52 0.08
N ILE A 319 -23.42 7.60 1.03
CA ILE A 319 -23.47 8.60 2.10
C ILE A 319 -22.32 9.59 2.00
N LYS A 320 -22.56 10.84 2.37
CA LYS A 320 -21.52 11.87 2.43
C LYS A 320 -20.55 11.60 3.57
N VAL A 321 -19.25 11.74 3.29
CA VAL A 321 -18.16 11.55 4.26
C VAL A 321 -17.20 12.74 4.19
N ASN A 322 -16.89 13.33 5.34
CA ASN A 322 -15.83 14.33 5.47
C ASN A 322 -14.48 13.65 5.77
N THR A 323 -13.71 13.38 4.73
CA THR A 323 -12.41 12.69 4.84
C THR A 323 -11.27 13.57 5.37
N ALA A 324 -11.45 14.89 5.46
CA ALA A 324 -10.38 15.83 5.80
C ALA A 324 -9.96 15.76 7.28
N ALA A 325 -10.88 15.35 8.17
CA ALA A 325 -10.63 15.31 9.63
C ALA A 325 -9.77 14.10 10.04
N PHE A 326 -9.78 13.03 9.28
CA PHE A 326 -9.06 11.80 9.59
C PHE A 326 -7.54 12.03 9.68
N LYS A 327 -6.92 11.52 10.76
CA LYS A 327 -5.49 11.71 11.06
C LYS A 327 -4.58 10.62 10.48
N ASN A 328 -5.14 9.71 9.70
CA ASN A 328 -4.44 8.57 9.12
C ASN A 328 -3.80 7.66 10.18
N ASP A 329 -4.42 7.52 11.32
CA ASP A 329 -4.08 6.54 12.36
C ASP A 329 -5.34 6.04 13.10
N THR A 330 -5.20 4.92 13.79
CA THR A 330 -6.30 4.27 14.52
C THR A 330 -6.52 4.84 15.93
N VAL A 331 -5.52 5.54 16.48
CA VAL A 331 -5.55 6.06 17.87
C VAL A 331 -6.39 7.34 17.97
N ASN A 332 -6.44 8.11 16.88
CA ASN A 332 -7.11 9.42 16.85
C ASN A 332 -8.47 9.39 16.13
N ILE A 333 -9.12 8.24 16.03
CA ILE A 333 -10.50 8.14 15.52
C ILE A 333 -11.44 8.75 16.54
N GLN A 334 -12.22 9.78 16.15
CA GLN A 334 -13.08 10.56 17.04
C GLN A 334 -14.50 10.77 16.52
N SER A 335 -14.77 10.36 15.28
CA SER A 335 -16.05 10.60 14.63
C SER A 335 -16.46 9.46 13.71
N LYS A 336 -17.76 9.46 13.33
CA LYS A 336 -18.29 8.60 12.27
C LYS A 336 -17.48 8.73 10.98
N ASP A 337 -17.15 9.93 10.58
CA ASP A 337 -16.46 10.21 9.32
C ASP A 337 -15.00 9.71 9.35
N ASP A 338 -14.34 9.71 10.51
CA ASP A 338 -13.02 9.09 10.65
C ASP A 338 -13.08 7.58 10.45
N VAL A 339 -14.09 6.90 11.05
CA VAL A 339 -14.30 5.45 10.85
C VAL A 339 -14.56 5.14 9.38
N LEU A 340 -15.47 5.87 8.73
CA LEU A 340 -15.79 5.65 7.33
C LEU A 340 -14.60 5.91 6.42
N THR A 341 -13.80 6.93 6.70
CA THR A 341 -12.56 7.21 5.96
C THR A 341 -11.53 6.09 6.15
N TYR A 342 -11.39 5.59 7.37
CA TYR A 342 -10.53 4.44 7.63
C TYR A 342 -10.98 3.19 6.85
N LEU A 343 -12.29 2.91 6.81
CA LEU A 343 -12.85 1.80 6.02
C LEU A 343 -12.62 1.97 4.52
N ILE A 344 -12.59 3.21 3.98
CA ILE A 344 -12.22 3.47 2.59
C ILE A 344 -10.75 3.08 2.37
N HIS A 345 -9.82 3.49 3.23
CA HIS A 345 -8.41 3.13 3.09
C HIS A 345 -8.16 1.62 3.24
N LEU A 346 -8.94 0.93 4.06
CA LEU A 346 -8.90 -0.52 4.18
C LEU A 346 -9.53 -1.26 2.99
N GLY A 347 -10.30 -0.57 2.14
CA GLY A 347 -11.01 -1.14 0.99
C GLY A 347 -12.36 -1.77 1.29
N TYR A 348 -12.90 -1.56 2.50
CA TYR A 348 -14.28 -1.98 2.82
C TYR A 348 -15.34 -1.03 2.28
N LEU A 349 -14.96 0.18 1.88
CA LEU A 349 -15.83 1.13 1.22
C LEU A 349 -15.16 1.66 -0.05
N GLY A 350 -15.96 1.82 -1.12
CA GLY A 350 -15.63 2.64 -2.26
C GLY A 350 -15.86 4.12 -1.96
N TYR A 351 -15.18 5.00 -2.67
CA TYR A 351 -15.31 6.44 -2.50
C TYR A 351 -15.49 7.14 -3.85
N ASN A 352 -16.46 8.01 -3.94
CA ASN A 352 -16.64 8.90 -5.08
C ASN A 352 -16.12 10.30 -4.71
N GLN A 353 -14.97 10.66 -5.27
CA GLN A 353 -14.28 11.93 -5.00
C GLN A 353 -15.13 13.15 -5.38
N ASN A 354 -15.79 13.11 -6.53
CA ASN A 354 -16.61 14.22 -7.03
C ASN A 354 -17.83 14.49 -6.15
N ARG A 355 -18.48 13.42 -5.67
CA ARG A 355 -19.67 13.51 -4.81
C ARG A 355 -19.33 13.53 -3.32
N ARG A 356 -18.10 13.21 -2.96
CA ARG A 356 -17.62 13.01 -1.58
C ARG A 356 -18.49 12.01 -0.81
N THR A 357 -18.79 10.88 -1.46
CA THR A 357 -19.65 9.84 -0.88
C THR A 357 -18.95 8.51 -0.81
N ALA A 358 -19.23 7.77 0.26
CA ALA A 358 -18.82 6.38 0.43
C ALA A 358 -19.98 5.43 0.13
N PHE A 359 -19.68 4.24 -0.34
CA PHE A 359 -20.64 3.21 -0.73
C PHE A 359 -20.01 1.80 -0.62
N VAL A 360 -20.82 0.74 -0.63
CA VAL A 360 -20.32 -0.65 -0.75
C VAL A 360 -19.83 -0.87 -2.17
N PRO A 361 -18.56 -1.22 -2.38
CA PRO A 361 -18.01 -1.30 -3.74
C PRO A 361 -18.57 -2.46 -4.56
N ASN A 362 -18.78 -3.63 -3.96
CA ASN A 362 -19.15 -4.85 -4.66
C ASN A 362 -19.79 -5.91 -3.72
N GLU A 363 -20.23 -7.03 -4.31
CA GLU A 363 -20.88 -8.11 -3.58
C GLU A 363 -19.93 -8.81 -2.59
N GLU A 364 -18.65 -8.98 -2.92
CA GLU A 364 -17.64 -9.53 -2.02
C GLU A 364 -17.60 -8.77 -0.70
N ILE A 365 -17.47 -7.46 -0.77
CA ILE A 365 -17.37 -6.57 0.40
C ILE A 365 -18.72 -6.43 1.10
N ARG A 366 -19.83 -6.47 0.35
CA ARG A 366 -21.17 -6.49 0.96
C ARG A 366 -21.30 -7.67 1.93
N GLN A 367 -20.90 -8.87 1.52
CA GLN A 367 -20.95 -10.06 2.37
C GLN A 367 -20.05 -9.94 3.61
N GLU A 368 -18.85 -9.39 3.47
CA GLU A 368 -17.93 -9.16 4.59
C GLU A 368 -18.52 -8.17 5.61
N LEU A 369 -19.06 -7.04 5.15
CA LEU A 369 -19.68 -6.05 6.03
C LEU A 369 -20.95 -6.59 6.69
N THR A 370 -21.77 -7.34 5.95
CA THR A 370 -22.96 -8.00 6.52
C THR A 370 -22.56 -8.96 7.63
N THR A 371 -21.57 -9.81 7.41
CA THR A 371 -21.06 -10.74 8.43
C THR A 371 -20.53 -10.01 9.67
N ALA A 372 -19.82 -8.88 9.48
CA ALA A 372 -19.33 -8.07 10.59
C ALA A 372 -20.47 -7.47 11.44
N VAL A 373 -21.57 -7.08 10.80
CA VAL A 373 -22.77 -6.54 11.45
C VAL A 373 -23.56 -7.66 12.15
N GLU A 374 -23.79 -8.80 11.50
CA GLU A 374 -24.55 -9.95 12.02
C GLU A 374 -23.90 -10.57 13.26
N SER A 375 -22.56 -10.64 13.30
CA SER A 375 -21.81 -11.22 14.42
C SER A 375 -22.15 -10.59 15.79
N ARG A 376 -22.82 -9.43 15.80
CA ARG A 376 -23.16 -8.63 17.01
C ARG A 376 -24.64 -8.49 17.32
N LYS A 377 -25.53 -9.37 16.80
CA LYS A 377 -26.98 -9.34 17.09
C LYS A 377 -27.65 -7.99 16.78
N TRP A 378 -27.34 -7.39 15.65
CA TRP A 378 -28.08 -6.25 15.12
C TRP A 378 -29.38 -6.72 14.45
N ASN A 379 -30.07 -7.68 15.07
CA ASN A 379 -31.22 -8.44 14.52
C ASN A 379 -32.37 -7.56 14.02
N GLU A 380 -32.62 -6.40 14.66
CA GLU A 380 -33.66 -5.47 14.23
C GLU A 380 -33.39 -4.83 12.85
N MET A 381 -32.15 -4.82 12.44
CA MET A 381 -31.70 -4.13 11.24
C MET A 381 -31.63 -5.05 10.03
N ILE A 382 -31.35 -6.33 10.25
CA ILE A 382 -31.41 -7.38 9.22
C ILE A 382 -32.84 -7.55 8.73
N THR A 383 -33.80 -7.51 9.65
CA THR A 383 -35.24 -7.57 9.30
C THR A 383 -35.63 -6.38 8.42
N PHE A 384 -35.17 -5.19 8.72
CA PHE A 384 -35.46 -3.97 7.92
C PHE A 384 -34.85 -4.03 6.51
N GLN A 385 -33.64 -4.58 6.40
CA GLN A 385 -32.96 -4.76 5.10
C GLN A 385 -33.70 -5.81 4.24
N GLN A 386 -34.05 -6.94 4.81
CA GLN A 386 -34.81 -7.99 4.13
C GLN A 386 -36.21 -7.53 3.68
N GLU A 387 -36.88 -6.72 4.50
CA GLU A 387 -38.15 -6.11 4.12
C GLU A 387 -38.02 -5.08 3.00
N SER A 388 -36.91 -4.33 2.95
CA SER A 388 -36.67 -3.35 1.87
C SER A 388 -36.31 -4.01 0.53
N GLU A 389 -35.61 -5.15 0.55
CA GLU A 389 -35.32 -5.94 -0.65
C GLU A 389 -36.61 -6.57 -1.21
N HIS A 390 -37.51 -7.03 -0.37
CA HIS A 390 -38.83 -7.55 -0.78
C HIS A 390 -39.78 -6.48 -1.35
N LEU A 391 -39.55 -5.21 -1.07
CA LEU A 391 -40.32 -4.10 -1.62
C LEU A 391 -39.80 -3.60 -2.98
N LEU A 392 -38.62 -4.03 -3.39
CA LEU A 392 -37.99 -3.66 -4.66
C LEU A 392 -38.05 -4.76 -5.73
N GLU A 393 -38.46 -5.99 -5.35
CA GLU A 393 -38.88 -7.05 -6.27
C GLU A 393 -40.40 -6.93 -6.60
#